data_62888ceaa8b3e1d1af99e3b11f293a49
#
_entry.id   62888ceaa8b3e1d1af99e3b11f293a49
#
_cell.length_a   1.000
_cell.length_b   1.000
_cell.length_c   1.000
_cell.angle_alpha   90.00
_cell.angle_beta   90.00
_cell.angle_gamma   90.00
#
_symmetry.space_group_name_H-M   'P 1'
#
loop_
_entity.id
_entity.type
_entity.pdbx_description
1 polymer ?
#
loop_
_entity_poly.entity_id
_entity_poly.type
_entity_poly.pdbx_seq_one_letter_code
_entity_poly.pdbx_strand_id
1 'polypeptide(L)'
;PYEETVSFILSGLKAAGYEINAEGCCRCGDEIENMAFFDMKSGAFVCGDCAEEGDMRVSLSTYKILKEASGSEKTAEFSEEKNKGLIKALKFLSYYIEAKVSEGIKALKELTEL
;
A
#
# COMPACT_ATOMS: atom_id res chain seq x y z
N PRO A 1 1.38 19.01 4.10
CA PRO A 1 2.34 18.25 3.30
C PRO A 1 1.92 16.81 3.07
N TYR A 2 2.31 16.25 1.95
CA TYR A 2 1.90 14.91 1.52
C TYR A 2 2.38 13.79 2.45
N GLU A 3 3.53 13.97 3.10
CA GLU A 3 4.08 12.95 4.02
C GLU A 3 3.16 12.71 5.21
N GLU A 4 2.65 13.76 5.82
CA GLU A 4 1.72 13.66 6.94
C GLU A 4 0.41 13.02 6.51
N THR A 5 -0.05 13.35 5.30
CA THR A 5 -1.27 12.77 4.75
C THR A 5 -1.11 11.26 4.54
N VAL A 6 0.02 10.83 3.95
CA VAL A 6 0.31 9.40 3.75
C VAL A 6 0.36 8.67 5.08
N SER A 7 1.09 9.21 6.07
CA SER A 7 1.19 8.60 7.40
C SER A 7 -0.16 8.52 8.10
N PHE A 8 -0.97 9.56 7.98
CA PHE A 8 -2.32 9.59 8.54
C PHE A 8 -3.22 8.51 7.93
N ILE A 9 -3.18 8.38 6.60
CA ILE A 9 -3.97 7.36 5.89
C ILE A 9 -3.54 5.96 6.30
N LEU A 10 -2.23 5.70 6.37
CA LEU A 10 -1.72 4.39 6.79
C LEU A 10 -2.13 4.05 8.22
N SER A 11 -2.08 5.01 9.13
CA SER A 11 -2.53 4.82 10.51
C SER A 11 -4.03 4.52 10.59
N GLY A 12 -4.83 5.23 9.77
CA GLY A 12 -6.26 5.00 9.68
C GLY A 12 -6.60 3.61 9.15
N LEU A 13 -5.89 3.16 8.13
CA LEU A 13 -6.06 1.81 7.57
C LEU A 13 -5.71 0.74 8.59
N LYS A 14 -4.63 0.92 9.33
CA LYS A 14 -4.24 -0.01 10.38
C LYS A 14 -5.31 -0.09 11.47
N ALA A 15 -5.82 1.04 11.92
CA ALA A 15 -6.89 1.10 12.93
C ALA A 15 -8.18 0.44 12.45
N ALA A 16 -8.47 0.53 11.14
CA ALA A 16 -9.66 -0.08 10.53
C ALA A 16 -9.50 -1.57 10.21
N GLY A 17 -8.32 -2.15 10.43
CA GLY A 17 -8.06 -3.56 10.12
C GLY A 17 -7.60 -3.82 8.69
N TYR A 18 -7.23 -2.78 7.94
CA TYR A 18 -6.75 -2.87 6.56
C TYR A 18 -5.28 -2.46 6.43
N GLU A 19 -4.46 -2.86 7.39
CA GLU A 19 -3.04 -2.51 7.40
C GLU A 19 -2.33 -2.94 6.12
N ILE A 20 -1.52 -2.03 5.56
CA ILE A 20 -0.65 -2.34 4.43
C ILE A 20 0.73 -2.72 4.96
N ASN A 21 1.21 -3.90 4.58
CA ASN A 21 2.53 -4.38 4.97
C ASN A 21 3.55 -4.05 3.87
N ALA A 22 4.44 -3.12 4.17
CA ALA A 22 5.52 -2.68 3.25
C ALA A 22 6.91 -3.04 3.78
N GLU A 23 7.04 -4.05 4.63
CA GLU A 23 8.31 -4.44 5.25
C GLU A 23 9.14 -5.44 4.44
N GLY A 24 8.86 -5.61 3.17
CA GLY A 24 9.52 -6.56 2.30
C GLY A 24 8.53 -7.51 1.66
N CYS A 25 9.00 -8.57 1.06
CA CYS A 25 8.13 -9.56 0.45
C CYS A 25 7.43 -10.40 1.52
N CYS A 26 6.11 -10.42 1.51
CA CYS A 26 5.35 -11.19 2.49
C CYS A 26 5.44 -12.71 2.28
N ARG A 27 5.91 -13.15 1.10
CA ARG A 27 6.00 -14.58 0.76
C ARG A 27 7.36 -15.18 1.01
N CYS A 28 8.46 -14.47 0.71
CA CYS A 28 9.82 -14.99 0.93
C CYS A 28 10.59 -14.28 2.04
N GLY A 29 10.12 -13.12 2.49
CA GLY A 29 10.77 -12.34 3.54
C GLY A 29 11.93 -11.47 3.07
N ASP A 30 12.31 -11.55 1.81
CA ASP A 30 13.42 -10.77 1.28
C ASP A 30 13.03 -9.31 1.04
N GLU A 31 14.03 -8.45 1.02
CA GLU A 31 13.83 -7.05 0.69
C GLU A 31 13.47 -6.89 -0.79
N ILE A 32 12.53 -6.00 -1.09
CA ILE A 32 12.11 -5.72 -2.47
C ILE A 32 13.02 -4.63 -3.04
N GLU A 33 13.87 -5.00 -4.01
CA GLU A 33 14.88 -4.09 -4.57
C GLU A 33 14.61 -3.63 -6.00
N ASN A 34 14.03 -4.50 -6.83
CA ASN A 34 13.89 -4.24 -8.26
C ASN A 34 12.46 -3.99 -8.72
N MET A 35 11.55 -4.88 -8.40
CA MET A 35 10.16 -4.80 -8.80
C MET A 35 9.27 -5.06 -7.60
N ALA A 36 8.27 -4.20 -7.41
CA ALA A 36 7.30 -4.35 -6.33
C ALA A 36 5.95 -4.74 -6.92
N PHE A 37 5.32 -5.72 -6.30
CA PHE A 37 3.95 -6.12 -6.58
C PHE A 37 3.13 -6.04 -5.30
N PHE A 38 1.84 -5.95 -5.44
CA PHE A 38 0.95 -5.81 -4.29
C PHE A 38 -0.18 -6.81 -4.38
N ASP A 39 -0.35 -7.59 -3.31
CA ASP A 39 -1.46 -8.52 -3.17
C ASP A 39 -2.61 -7.79 -2.47
N MET A 40 -3.66 -7.50 -3.24
CA MET A 40 -4.83 -6.77 -2.74
C MET A 40 -5.59 -7.53 -1.66
N LYS A 41 -5.53 -8.84 -1.65
CA LYS A 41 -6.23 -9.67 -0.67
C LYS A 41 -5.59 -9.59 0.72
N SER A 42 -4.26 -9.71 0.75
CA SER A 42 -3.53 -9.69 2.02
C SER A 42 -3.11 -8.28 2.46
N GLY A 43 -3.15 -7.30 1.54
CA GLY A 43 -2.67 -5.94 1.83
C GLY A 43 -1.17 -5.87 2.01
N ALA A 44 -0.41 -6.71 1.32
CA ALA A 44 1.04 -6.82 1.50
C ALA A 44 1.77 -6.77 0.17
N PHE A 45 3.00 -6.27 0.21
CA PHE A 45 3.88 -6.22 -0.95
C PHE A 45 4.58 -7.54 -1.18
N VAL A 46 4.91 -7.82 -2.45
CA VAL A 46 5.52 -9.06 -2.92
C VAL A 46 6.65 -8.70 -3.88
N CYS A 47 7.75 -9.44 -3.84
CA CYS A 47 8.85 -9.24 -4.79
C CYS A 47 8.51 -9.85 -6.16
N GLY A 48 9.29 -9.48 -7.19
CA GLY A 48 9.06 -9.97 -8.54
C GLY A 48 9.15 -11.48 -8.69
N ASP A 49 10.01 -12.13 -7.89
CA ASP A 49 10.17 -13.60 -7.95
C ASP A 49 8.99 -14.34 -7.34
N CYS A 50 8.30 -13.75 -6.38
CA CYS A 50 7.15 -14.37 -5.71
C CYS A 50 5.81 -13.92 -6.29
N ALA A 51 5.80 -12.94 -7.17
CA ALA A 51 4.56 -12.40 -7.74
C ALA A 51 3.81 -13.46 -8.54
N GLU A 52 2.50 -13.48 -8.35
CA GLU A 52 1.59 -14.39 -9.04
C GLU A 52 0.65 -13.61 -9.95
N GLU A 53 -0.07 -14.33 -10.82
CA GLU A 53 -1.13 -13.74 -11.63
C GLU A 53 -2.21 -13.15 -10.70
N GLY A 54 -2.58 -11.91 -10.95
CA GLY A 54 -3.53 -11.19 -10.10
C GLY A 54 -2.88 -10.19 -9.15
N ASP A 55 -1.56 -10.30 -8.92
CA ASP A 55 -0.85 -9.29 -8.14
C ASP A 55 -0.68 -8.03 -8.98
N MET A 56 -0.88 -6.87 -8.34
CA MET A 56 -0.79 -5.58 -9.02
C MET A 56 0.65 -5.06 -9.00
N ARG A 57 1.14 -4.64 -10.17
CA ARG A 57 2.46 -4.02 -10.25
C ARG A 57 2.41 -2.61 -9.68
N VAL A 58 3.32 -2.30 -8.76
CA VAL A 58 3.43 -1.00 -8.10
C VAL A 58 4.84 -0.44 -8.36
N SER A 59 4.95 0.87 -8.56
CA SER A 59 6.28 1.47 -8.74
C SER A 59 7.12 1.29 -7.48
N LEU A 60 8.41 1.07 -7.68
CA LEU A 60 9.34 0.90 -6.56
C LEU A 60 9.38 2.14 -5.67
N SER A 61 9.22 3.33 -6.25
CA SER A 61 9.17 4.58 -5.50
C SER A 61 7.97 4.64 -4.56
N THR A 62 6.81 4.16 -5.01
CA THR A 62 5.61 4.06 -4.16
C THR A 62 5.86 3.10 -2.99
N TYR A 63 6.43 1.93 -3.28
CA TYR A 63 6.76 0.96 -2.23
C TYR A 63 7.70 1.55 -1.18
N LYS A 64 8.76 2.22 -1.62
CA LYS A 64 9.74 2.83 -0.71
C LYS A 64 9.12 3.91 0.17
N ILE A 65 8.24 4.73 -0.40
CA ILE A 65 7.55 5.78 0.35
C ILE A 65 6.62 5.18 1.42
N LEU A 66 5.88 4.15 1.06
CA LEU A 66 5.00 3.48 2.02
C LEU A 66 5.80 2.78 3.12
N LYS A 67 6.94 2.21 2.77
CA LYS A 67 7.85 1.59 3.74
C LYS A 67 8.39 2.63 4.74
N GLU A 68 8.84 3.79 4.25
CA GLU A 68 9.30 4.88 5.11
C GLU A 68 8.19 5.43 6.00
N ALA A 69 7.00 5.61 5.43
CA ALA A 69 5.87 6.17 6.16
C ALA A 69 5.35 5.24 7.25
N SER A 70 5.47 3.92 7.07
CA SER A 70 5.06 2.93 8.08
C SER A 70 6.16 2.67 9.11
N GLY A 71 7.40 3.10 8.84
CA GLY A 71 8.51 3.00 9.78
C GLY A 71 8.65 4.23 10.66
N SER A 72 9.49 4.14 11.68
CA SER A 72 9.77 5.25 12.60
C SER A 72 10.82 6.22 12.09
N GLU A 73 11.45 5.95 10.97
CA GLU A 73 12.46 6.82 10.39
C GLU A 73 11.86 7.83 9.43
N LYS A 74 11.80 9.08 9.87
CA LYS A 74 11.39 10.20 9.02
C LYS A 74 12.63 10.85 8.44
N THR A 75 12.86 10.64 7.16
CA THR A 75 13.87 11.41 6.44
C THR A 75 13.30 12.74 6.03
N ALA A 76 13.94 13.82 6.47
CA ALA A 76 13.45 15.18 6.27
C ALA A 76 13.88 15.80 4.94
N GLU A 77 14.27 15.00 3.95
CA GLU A 77 14.69 15.53 2.66
C GLU A 77 13.49 15.79 1.74
N PHE A 78 13.34 17.06 1.39
CA PHE A 78 12.29 17.51 0.49
C PHE A 78 12.88 17.65 -0.92
N SER A 79 12.50 16.77 -1.83
CA SER A 79 12.87 16.87 -3.24
C SER A 79 11.63 16.77 -4.13
N GLU A 80 11.71 17.31 -5.34
CA GLU A 80 10.62 17.22 -6.32
C GLU A 80 10.32 15.76 -6.67
N GLU A 81 11.34 14.92 -6.73
CA GLU A 81 11.19 13.49 -6.97
C GLU A 81 10.39 12.82 -5.85
N LYS A 82 10.65 13.22 -4.61
CA LYS A 82 9.90 12.72 -3.46
C LYS A 82 8.43 13.14 -3.53
N ASN A 83 8.14 14.38 -3.94
CA ASN A 83 6.76 14.85 -4.12
C ASN A 83 6.00 14.04 -5.17
N LYS A 84 6.64 13.74 -6.31
CA LYS A 84 6.02 12.91 -7.35
C LYS A 84 5.72 11.51 -6.83
N GLY A 85 6.65 10.94 -6.08
CA GLY A 85 6.46 9.64 -5.44
C GLY A 85 5.33 9.65 -4.41
N LEU A 86 5.23 10.72 -3.62
CA LEU A 86 4.15 10.88 -2.64
C LEU A 86 2.78 10.99 -3.31
N ILE A 87 2.69 11.70 -4.44
CA ILE A 87 1.45 11.79 -5.20
C ILE A 87 1.05 10.41 -5.73
N LYS A 88 1.99 9.64 -6.25
CA LYS A 88 1.74 8.26 -6.71
C LYS A 88 1.30 7.38 -5.55
N ALA A 89 1.92 7.52 -4.38
CA ALA A 89 1.54 6.78 -3.19
C ALA A 89 0.11 7.11 -2.75
N LEU A 90 -0.29 8.39 -2.80
CA LEU A 90 -1.65 8.81 -2.49
C LEU A 90 -2.66 8.23 -3.47
N LYS A 91 -2.34 8.21 -4.76
CA LYS A 91 -3.19 7.59 -5.78
C LYS A 91 -3.35 6.08 -5.53
N PHE A 92 -2.26 5.41 -5.20
CA PHE A 92 -2.29 3.99 -4.85
C PHE A 92 -3.17 3.73 -3.62
N LEU A 93 -3.02 4.54 -2.57
CA LEU A 93 -3.83 4.41 -1.35
C LEU A 93 -5.31 4.66 -1.63
N SER A 94 -5.63 5.66 -2.47
CA SER A 94 -7.01 5.92 -2.89
C SER A 94 -7.61 4.70 -3.61
N TYR A 95 -6.85 4.10 -4.52
CA TYR A 95 -7.28 2.90 -5.24
C TYR A 95 -7.53 1.74 -4.28
N TYR A 96 -6.62 1.52 -3.35
CA TYR A 96 -6.73 0.46 -2.35
C TYR A 96 -7.98 0.66 -1.47
N ILE A 97 -8.20 1.89 -0.98
CA ILE A 97 -9.36 2.22 -0.15
C ILE A 97 -10.65 1.98 -0.92
N GLU A 98 -10.74 2.44 -2.18
CA GLU A 98 -11.92 2.24 -3.01
C GLU A 98 -12.21 0.75 -3.21
N ALA A 99 -11.19 -0.05 -3.46
CA ALA A 99 -11.35 -1.50 -3.63
C ALA A 99 -11.86 -2.15 -2.35
N LYS A 100 -11.34 -1.77 -1.18
CA LYS A 100 -11.79 -2.34 0.10
C LYS A 100 -13.19 -1.89 0.49
N VAL A 101 -13.54 -0.65 0.22
CA VAL A 101 -14.90 -0.14 0.44
C VAL A 101 -15.90 -0.87 -0.46
N SER A 102 -15.56 -1.07 -1.73
CA SER A 102 -16.42 -1.80 -2.68
C SER A 102 -16.64 -3.25 -2.24
N GLU A 103 -15.62 -3.92 -1.76
CA GLU A 103 -15.75 -5.28 -1.20
C GLU A 103 -16.68 -5.30 0.01
N GLY A 104 -16.57 -4.32 0.90
CA GLY A 104 -17.43 -4.19 2.07
C GLY A 104 -18.90 -3.95 1.71
N ILE A 105 -19.15 -3.08 0.73
CA ILE A 105 -20.51 -2.81 0.23
C ILE A 105 -21.11 -4.06 -0.41
N LYS A 106 -20.34 -4.78 -1.21
CA LYS A 106 -20.78 -6.02 -1.83
C LYS A 106 -21.14 -7.07 -0.79
N ALA A 107 -20.32 -7.24 0.24
CA ALA A 107 -20.59 -8.16 1.34
C ALA A 107 -21.88 -7.78 2.08
N LEU A 108 -22.13 -6.49 2.33
CA LEU A 108 -23.35 -6.02 2.95
C LEU A 108 -24.57 -6.30 2.08
N LYS A 109 -24.48 -6.11 0.77
CA LYS A 109 -25.56 -6.42 -0.16
C LYS A 109 -25.90 -7.91 -0.14
N GLU A 110 -24.90 -8.78 -0.14
CA GLU A 110 -25.11 -10.24 -0.05
C GLU A 110 -25.84 -10.63 1.24
N LEU A 111 -25.52 -9.96 2.36
CA LEU A 111 -26.19 -10.20 3.63
C LEU A 111 -27.64 -9.73 3.62
N THR A 112 -27.97 -8.67 2.88
CA THR A 112 -29.32 -8.10 2.84
C THR A 112 -30.23 -8.75 1.79
N GLU A 113 -29.68 -9.51 0.86
CA GLU A 113 -30.43 -10.23 -0.17
C GLU A 113 -30.90 -11.62 0.28
N LEU A 114 -30.61 -11.96 1.50
CA LEU A 114 -31.13 -13.16 2.12
C LEU A 114 -32.57 -12.93 2.62
#